data_a626348a03d89159ebedcd72c4e392d6
#
_entry.id   a626348a03d89159ebedcd72c4e392d6
#
_cell.length_a   1.000
_cell.length_b   1.000
_cell.length_c   1.000
_cell.angle_alpha   90.00
_cell.angle_beta   90.00
_cell.angle_gamma   90.00
#
_symmetry.space_group_name_H-M   'P 1'
#
loop_
_entity.id
_entity.type
_entity.pdbx_description
1 polymer ?
#
loop_
_entity_poly.entity_id
_entity_poly.type
_entity_poly.pdbx_seq_one_letter_code
_entity_poly.pdbx_strand_id
1 'polypeptide(L)'
;MTPDLVTTTSDPVITVSGMVTNIGDRPVRDVMVRLEHAAAVTSSSALRTSLDGSTDQYQPAADFLTVSSELRRGQQVGFTLSAPLRSLTKPSLSIDAPGIFPVLVNVNGTPDYGAPARLDNARFLLPVVGVPPTVTPTSTLPSRPRPTSRFGSPCCGHWPIGLDWPPAFPAGPFRYG
;
A
#
# COMPACT_ATOMS: atom_id res chain seq x y z
N MET A 1 -1.28 -6.05 16.85
CA MET A 1 -1.42 -5.05 15.77
C MET A 1 -1.02 -3.69 16.33
N THR A 2 -0.32 -2.89 15.56
CA THR A 2 0.14 -1.55 15.95
C THR A 2 -0.06 -0.59 14.77
N PRO A 3 -0.70 0.56 14.96
CA PRO A 3 -1.49 0.92 16.15
C PRO A 3 -2.76 0.07 16.29
N ASP A 4 -3.29 -0.06 17.47
CA ASP A 4 -4.59 -0.70 17.75
C ASP A 4 -5.79 0.26 17.55
N LEU A 5 -5.50 1.56 17.56
CA LEU A 5 -6.42 2.67 17.29
C LEU A 5 -5.72 3.70 16.39
N VAL A 6 -6.32 4.02 15.24
CA VAL A 6 -5.78 5.02 14.33
C VAL A 6 -6.36 6.39 14.63
N THR A 7 -5.47 7.37 14.80
CA THR A 7 -5.77 8.79 15.04
C THR A 7 -5.09 9.65 13.96
N THR A 8 -5.37 10.94 13.95
CA THR A 8 -4.71 11.90 13.05
C THR A 8 -3.19 12.02 13.25
N THR A 9 -2.69 11.56 14.39
CA THR A 9 -1.25 11.60 14.76
C THR A 9 -0.58 10.23 14.69
N SER A 10 -1.33 9.16 14.36
CA SER A 10 -0.78 7.82 14.18
C SER A 10 0.09 7.74 12.93
N ASP A 11 1.00 6.76 12.91
CA ASP A 11 1.71 6.42 11.68
C ASP A 11 0.72 6.02 10.58
N PRO A 12 0.95 6.41 9.32
CA PRO A 12 0.07 6.08 8.20
C PRO A 12 0.20 4.63 7.73
N VAL A 13 0.78 3.77 8.56
CA VAL A 13 1.02 2.34 8.30
C VAL A 13 0.54 1.53 9.50
N ILE A 14 -0.17 0.45 9.26
CA ILE A 14 -0.43 -0.56 10.30
C ILE A 14 0.55 -1.72 10.17
N THR A 15 0.93 -2.28 11.31
CA THR A 15 1.77 -3.47 11.41
C THR A 15 1.03 -4.55 12.20
N VAL A 16 0.95 -5.73 11.64
CA VAL A 16 0.30 -6.90 12.24
C VAL A 16 1.34 -8.01 12.38
N SER A 17 1.58 -8.45 13.61
CA SER A 17 2.47 -9.58 13.89
C SER A 17 1.66 -10.74 14.46
N GLY A 18 2.07 -11.95 14.14
CA GLY A 18 1.42 -13.16 14.61
C GLY A 18 2.28 -14.39 14.40
N MET A 19 1.69 -15.54 14.68
CA MET A 19 2.31 -16.84 14.46
C MET A 19 1.36 -17.76 13.71
N VAL A 20 1.89 -18.52 12.75
CA VAL A 20 1.19 -19.60 12.07
C VAL A 20 1.70 -20.92 12.64
N THR A 21 0.80 -21.79 13.07
CA THR A 21 1.12 -23.11 13.59
C THR A 21 0.43 -24.17 12.73
N ASN A 22 1.17 -25.17 12.28
CA ASN A 22 0.57 -26.32 11.61
C ASN A 22 0.02 -27.31 12.66
N ILE A 23 -1.28 -27.28 12.86
CA ILE A 23 -2.00 -28.22 13.74
C ILE A 23 -2.51 -29.47 13.01
N GLY A 24 -2.34 -29.51 11.67
CA GLY A 24 -2.69 -30.65 10.85
C GLY A 24 -1.74 -31.85 11.06
N ASP A 25 -2.07 -32.97 10.45
CA ASP A 25 -1.32 -34.24 10.54
C ASP A 25 -0.18 -34.33 9.49
N ARG A 26 -0.18 -33.44 8.49
CA ARG A 26 0.77 -33.45 7.36
C ARG A 26 1.51 -32.11 7.19
N PRO A 27 2.67 -32.13 6.54
CA PRO A 27 3.38 -30.89 6.23
C PRO A 27 2.60 -30.03 5.22
N VAL A 28 2.80 -28.73 5.32
CA VAL A 28 2.30 -27.72 4.38
C VAL A 28 3.50 -27.03 3.77
N ARG A 29 3.50 -26.86 2.46
CA ARG A 29 4.55 -26.17 1.71
C ARG A 29 4.11 -24.77 1.29
N ASP A 30 5.08 -23.92 1.01
CA ASP A 30 4.90 -22.56 0.48
C ASP A 30 3.90 -21.74 1.33
N VAL A 31 4.11 -21.73 2.65
CA VAL A 31 3.24 -21.00 3.57
C VAL A 31 3.45 -19.51 3.38
N MET A 32 2.37 -18.85 3.01
CA MET A 32 2.34 -17.41 2.74
C MET A 32 1.23 -16.74 3.54
N VAL A 33 1.47 -15.50 3.95
CA VAL A 33 0.48 -14.67 4.65
C VAL A 33 0.27 -13.36 3.91
N ARG A 34 -0.95 -12.82 3.99
CA ARG A 34 -1.32 -11.54 3.38
C ARG A 34 -2.32 -10.82 4.25
N LEU A 35 -2.23 -9.50 4.28
CA LEU A 35 -3.24 -8.64 4.88
C LEU A 35 -4.33 -8.31 3.86
N GLU A 36 -5.58 -8.46 4.27
CA GLU A 36 -6.77 -8.11 3.50
C GLU A 36 -7.68 -7.20 4.33
N HIS A 37 -8.51 -6.39 3.69
CA HIS A 37 -9.44 -5.50 4.35
C HIS A 37 -10.81 -5.51 3.70
N ALA A 38 -11.83 -5.10 4.43
CA ALA A 38 -13.17 -4.87 3.91
C ALA A 38 -13.61 -3.41 4.17
N ALA A 39 -14.73 -3.02 3.55
CA ALA A 39 -15.33 -1.71 3.74
C ALA A 39 -15.68 -1.45 5.21
N ALA A 40 -15.78 -0.17 5.59
CA ALA A 40 -16.15 0.22 6.95
C ALA A 40 -17.49 -0.39 7.37
N VAL A 41 -17.56 -0.84 8.61
CA VAL A 41 -18.79 -1.36 9.22
C VAL A 41 -19.74 -0.21 9.54
N THR A 42 -20.95 -0.27 8.98
CA THR A 42 -21.99 0.77 9.17
C THR A 42 -23.16 0.31 10.02
N SER A 43 -23.24 -0.97 10.36
CA SER A 43 -24.32 -1.56 11.16
C SER A 43 -23.87 -2.76 11.96
N SER A 44 -24.63 -3.13 12.99
CA SER A 44 -24.38 -4.33 13.79
C SER A 44 -24.51 -5.64 12.98
N SER A 45 -25.34 -5.67 11.96
CA SER A 45 -25.44 -6.81 11.05
C SER A 45 -24.17 -6.92 10.18
N ALA A 46 -23.67 -5.80 9.62
CA ALA A 46 -22.43 -5.78 8.86
C ALA A 46 -21.24 -6.20 9.73
N LEU A 47 -21.23 -5.82 11.02
CA LEU A 47 -20.20 -6.27 11.96
C LEU A 47 -20.19 -7.81 12.12
N ARG A 48 -21.35 -8.41 12.33
CA ARG A 48 -21.44 -9.88 12.44
C ARG A 48 -20.99 -10.56 11.14
N THR A 49 -21.47 -10.08 10.00
CA THR A 49 -21.07 -10.63 8.70
C THR A 49 -19.57 -10.52 8.46
N SER A 50 -18.93 -9.43 8.88
CA SER A 50 -17.48 -9.28 8.71
C SER A 50 -16.67 -10.19 9.64
N LEU A 51 -17.20 -10.58 10.79
CA LEU A 51 -16.51 -11.50 11.72
C LEU A 51 -16.75 -12.97 11.40
N ASP A 52 -17.97 -13.34 11.01
CA ASP A 52 -18.39 -14.75 10.86
C ASP A 52 -18.79 -15.14 9.42
N GLY A 53 -18.98 -14.15 8.53
CA GLY A 53 -19.45 -14.37 7.17
C GLY A 53 -18.36 -14.81 6.17
N SER A 54 -18.73 -14.82 4.88
CA SER A 54 -17.80 -15.10 3.78
C SER A 54 -16.61 -14.11 3.77
N THR A 55 -15.49 -14.59 3.25
CA THR A 55 -14.28 -13.77 3.04
C THR A 55 -14.29 -13.04 1.69
N ASP A 56 -15.32 -13.20 0.86
CA ASP A 56 -15.38 -12.65 -0.49
C ASP A 56 -15.40 -11.11 -0.52
N GLN A 57 -15.82 -10.49 0.57
CA GLN A 57 -15.84 -9.04 0.74
C GLN A 57 -14.45 -8.44 1.03
N TYR A 58 -13.45 -9.28 1.34
CA TYR A 58 -12.11 -8.81 1.68
C TYR A 58 -11.25 -8.66 0.43
N GLN A 59 -10.53 -7.55 0.35
CA GLN A 59 -9.62 -7.21 -0.74
C GLN A 59 -8.18 -7.14 -0.23
N PRO A 60 -7.19 -7.45 -1.07
CA PRO A 60 -5.78 -7.36 -0.69
C PRO A 60 -5.37 -5.96 -0.27
N ALA A 61 -4.76 -5.83 0.91
CA ALA A 61 -4.14 -4.61 1.41
C ALA A 61 -2.61 -4.64 1.30
N ALA A 62 -2.02 -5.80 1.02
CA ALA A 62 -0.60 -6.01 0.82
C ALA A 62 -0.37 -7.23 -0.09
N ASP A 63 0.84 -7.36 -0.61
CA ASP A 63 1.26 -8.57 -1.33
C ASP A 63 1.44 -9.75 -0.37
N PHE A 64 1.51 -10.97 -0.90
CA PHE A 64 1.84 -12.14 -0.11
C PHE A 64 3.29 -12.11 0.38
N LEU A 65 3.46 -12.41 1.67
CA LEU A 65 4.76 -12.64 2.30
C LEU A 65 4.94 -14.15 2.50
N THR A 66 5.96 -14.74 1.91
CA THR A 66 6.36 -16.13 2.19
C THR A 66 7.00 -16.19 3.58
N VAL A 67 6.44 -17.00 4.46
CA VAL A 67 6.92 -17.15 5.84
C VAL A 67 7.63 -18.46 6.09
N SER A 68 7.32 -19.50 5.31
CA SER A 68 8.03 -20.78 5.36
C SER A 68 7.91 -21.54 4.03
N SER A 69 8.97 -22.18 3.60
CA SER A 69 8.92 -23.12 2.47
C SER A 69 8.26 -24.46 2.83
N GLU A 70 8.38 -24.89 4.10
CA GLU A 70 7.72 -26.06 4.65
C GLU A 70 7.42 -25.83 6.14
N LEU A 71 6.22 -26.19 6.57
CA LEU A 71 5.80 -26.16 7.96
C LEU A 71 5.26 -27.53 8.35
N ARG A 72 6.03 -28.28 9.14
CA ARG A 72 5.67 -29.62 9.60
C ARG A 72 4.65 -29.56 10.73
N ARG A 73 4.01 -30.68 10.99
CA ARG A 73 3.07 -30.83 12.12
C ARG A 73 3.69 -30.31 13.43
N GLY A 74 2.96 -29.45 14.12
CA GLY A 74 3.35 -28.84 15.40
C GLY A 74 4.40 -27.73 15.28
N GLN A 75 4.97 -27.49 14.12
CA GLN A 75 5.87 -26.36 13.90
C GLN A 75 5.09 -25.05 13.80
N GLN A 76 5.75 -23.99 14.19
CA GLN A 76 5.21 -22.63 14.12
C GLN A 76 6.24 -21.67 13.54
N VAL A 77 5.74 -20.65 12.86
CA VAL A 77 6.54 -19.58 12.25
C VAL A 77 5.91 -18.22 12.56
N GLY A 78 6.73 -17.27 13.00
CA GLY A 78 6.32 -15.89 13.22
C GLY A 78 6.26 -15.11 11.90
N PHE A 79 5.35 -14.13 11.85
CA PHE A 79 5.28 -13.19 10.73
C PHE A 79 5.05 -11.76 11.22
N THR A 80 5.43 -10.81 10.38
CA THR A 80 5.07 -9.39 10.54
C THR A 80 4.68 -8.84 9.18
N LEU A 81 3.45 -8.35 9.07
CA LEU A 81 2.89 -7.71 7.88
C LEU A 81 2.73 -6.22 8.15
N SER A 82 3.02 -5.41 7.14
CA SER A 82 2.77 -3.97 7.19
C SER A 82 1.99 -3.53 5.96
N ALA A 83 0.99 -2.67 6.16
CA ALA A 83 0.20 -2.10 5.08
C ALA A 83 -0.05 -0.61 5.33
N PRO A 84 0.07 0.23 4.30
CA PRO A 84 -0.28 1.64 4.42
C PRO A 84 -1.79 1.80 4.53
N LEU A 85 -2.23 2.80 5.29
CA LEU A 85 -3.65 3.16 5.38
C LEU A 85 -4.17 3.60 4.01
N ARG A 86 -3.35 4.33 3.23
CA ARG A 86 -3.65 4.80 1.88
C ARG A 86 -2.42 4.72 0.99
N SER A 87 -2.62 4.39 -0.29
CA SER A 87 -1.58 4.45 -1.31
C SER A 87 -2.22 4.62 -2.69
N LEU A 88 -1.55 5.36 -3.56
CA LEU A 88 -1.95 5.51 -4.96
C LEU A 88 -1.29 4.49 -5.90
N THR A 89 -0.22 3.85 -5.45
CA THR A 89 0.65 3.02 -6.30
C THR A 89 0.79 1.58 -5.85
N LYS A 90 0.35 1.26 -4.62
CA LYS A 90 0.49 -0.08 -4.01
C LYS A 90 -0.83 -0.49 -3.36
N PRO A 91 -1.07 -1.78 -3.16
CA PRO A 91 -2.17 -2.23 -2.33
C PRO A 91 -2.13 -1.54 -0.96
N SER A 92 -3.29 -1.16 -0.44
CA SER A 92 -3.43 -0.44 0.82
C SER A 92 -4.77 -0.77 1.46
N LEU A 93 -4.99 -0.30 2.68
CA LEU A 93 -6.26 -0.47 3.37
C LEU A 93 -7.38 0.44 2.84
N SER A 94 -7.05 1.41 1.97
CA SER A 94 -7.99 2.37 1.36
C SER A 94 -8.87 3.10 2.38
N ILE A 95 -8.27 3.51 3.51
CA ILE A 95 -8.96 4.17 4.62
C ILE A 95 -8.86 5.68 4.46
N ASP A 96 -9.96 6.31 4.05
CA ASP A 96 -10.02 7.75 3.77
C ASP A 96 -10.85 8.53 4.81
N ALA A 97 -11.60 7.86 5.65
CA ALA A 97 -12.49 8.46 6.64
C ALA A 97 -12.47 7.66 7.97
N PRO A 98 -12.89 8.28 9.08
CA PRO A 98 -13.10 7.57 10.33
C PRO A 98 -14.15 6.46 10.20
N GLY A 99 -13.97 5.38 10.96
CA GLY A 99 -14.86 4.22 10.92
C GLY A 99 -14.23 3.00 11.60
N ILE A 100 -14.94 1.88 11.55
CA ILE A 100 -14.44 0.57 12.00
C ILE A 100 -14.24 -0.29 10.77
N PHE A 101 -13.00 -0.68 10.50
CA PHE A 101 -12.62 -1.43 9.32
C PHE A 101 -12.28 -2.88 9.68
N PRO A 102 -12.99 -3.86 9.10
CA PRO A 102 -12.61 -5.26 9.24
C PRO A 102 -11.30 -5.52 8.50
N VAL A 103 -10.38 -6.18 9.18
CA VAL A 103 -9.08 -6.58 8.63
C VAL A 103 -8.91 -8.07 8.85
N LEU A 104 -8.28 -8.73 7.90
CA LEU A 104 -8.09 -10.17 7.88
C LEU A 104 -6.65 -10.50 7.52
N VAL A 105 -6.05 -11.40 8.29
CA VAL A 105 -4.80 -12.08 7.90
C VAL A 105 -5.19 -13.36 7.19
N ASN A 106 -4.85 -13.45 5.92
CA ASN A 106 -5.05 -14.62 5.07
C ASN A 106 -3.80 -15.50 5.12
N VAL A 107 -3.96 -16.79 5.43
CA VAL A 107 -2.89 -17.77 5.42
C VAL A 107 -3.12 -18.75 4.27
N ASN A 108 -2.22 -18.75 3.30
CA ASN A 108 -2.22 -19.67 2.16
C ASN A 108 -1.06 -20.66 2.28
N GLY A 109 -1.19 -21.78 1.59
CA GLY A 109 -0.13 -22.78 1.46
C GLY A 109 -0.56 -23.93 0.57
N THR A 110 0.35 -24.85 0.32
CA THR A 110 0.14 -26.06 -0.47
C THR A 110 0.16 -27.27 0.45
N PRO A 111 -1.01 -27.85 0.79
CA PRO A 111 -1.07 -29.12 1.52
C PRO A 111 -0.36 -30.22 0.74
N ASP A 112 0.18 -31.21 1.43
CA ASP A 112 0.91 -32.33 0.81
C ASP A 112 0.08 -33.16 -0.17
N TYR A 113 -1.25 -33.09 -0.06
CA TYR A 113 -2.24 -33.85 -0.86
C TYR A 113 -3.15 -32.93 -1.72
N GLY A 114 -2.81 -31.66 -1.91
CA GLY A 114 -3.70 -30.72 -2.60
C GLY A 114 -2.99 -29.64 -3.39
N ALA A 115 -3.78 -28.83 -4.05
CA ALA A 115 -3.34 -27.61 -4.72
C ALA A 115 -3.15 -26.46 -3.72
N PRO A 116 -2.43 -25.37 -4.10
CA PRO A 116 -2.37 -24.15 -3.30
C PRO A 116 -3.76 -23.65 -2.95
N ALA A 117 -4.00 -23.37 -1.67
CA ALA A 117 -5.29 -22.94 -1.17
C ALA A 117 -5.15 -22.01 0.05
N ARG A 118 -6.24 -21.33 0.39
CA ARG A 118 -6.37 -20.68 1.69
C ARG A 118 -6.54 -21.78 2.74
N LEU A 119 -5.66 -21.76 3.73
CA LEU A 119 -5.64 -22.75 4.81
C LEU A 119 -6.37 -22.25 6.04
N ASP A 120 -6.21 -20.95 6.34
CA ASP A 120 -6.79 -20.33 7.53
C ASP A 120 -6.89 -18.81 7.37
N ASN A 121 -7.60 -18.18 8.28
CA ASN A 121 -7.65 -16.72 8.39
C ASN A 121 -7.88 -16.27 9.84
N ALA A 122 -7.32 -15.12 10.19
CA ALA A 122 -7.59 -14.44 11.45
C ALA A 122 -8.19 -13.06 11.15
N ARG A 123 -9.30 -12.74 11.84
CA ARG A 123 -10.04 -11.48 11.63
C ARG A 123 -9.97 -10.61 12.86
N PHE A 124 -9.89 -9.31 12.62
CA PHE A 124 -9.93 -8.31 13.67
C PHE A 124 -10.52 -7.01 13.13
N LEU A 125 -10.80 -6.07 14.03
CA LEU A 125 -11.35 -4.78 13.70
C LEU A 125 -10.28 -3.71 13.93
N LEU A 126 -10.16 -2.78 13.00
CA LEU A 126 -9.31 -1.60 13.12
C LEU A 126 -10.21 -0.38 13.32
N PRO A 127 -10.29 0.17 14.54
CA PRO A 127 -10.97 1.43 14.78
C PRO A 127 -10.11 2.60 14.31
N VAL A 128 -10.73 3.51 13.54
CA VAL A 128 -10.13 4.72 13.00
C VAL A 128 -10.97 5.90 13.44
N VAL A 129 -10.47 6.72 14.35
CA VAL A 129 -11.15 7.94 14.84
C VAL A 129 -10.67 9.18 14.09
N GLY A 130 -9.53 9.09 13.42
CA GLY A 130 -8.98 10.14 12.58
C GLY A 130 -7.95 9.58 11.61
N VAL A 131 -7.92 10.09 10.39
CA VAL A 131 -6.99 9.61 9.37
C VAL A 131 -5.76 10.51 9.35
N PRO A 132 -4.54 9.96 9.50
CA PRO A 132 -3.31 10.75 9.41
C PRO A 132 -3.20 11.46 8.06
N PRO A 133 -2.58 12.64 7.98
CA PRO A 133 -2.34 13.31 6.71
C PRO A 133 -1.47 12.42 5.82
N THR A 134 -1.78 12.41 4.53
CA THR A 134 -0.91 11.74 3.55
C THR A 134 0.39 12.53 3.48
N VAL A 135 1.51 11.93 3.86
CA VAL A 135 2.83 12.52 3.65
C VAL A 135 3.09 12.44 2.15
N THR A 136 2.71 13.48 1.43
CA THR A 136 3.22 13.67 0.08
C THR A 136 4.72 13.91 0.25
N PRO A 137 5.62 13.13 -0.37
CA PRO A 137 7.02 13.48 -0.36
C PRO A 137 7.13 14.88 -0.97
N THR A 138 7.37 15.87 -0.12
CA THR A 138 7.67 17.22 -0.59
C THR A 138 8.93 17.04 -1.41
N SER A 139 8.80 17.13 -2.73
CA SER A 139 9.91 17.28 -3.63
C SER A 139 10.60 18.59 -3.22
N THR A 140 11.57 18.49 -2.34
CA THR A 140 12.51 19.56 -2.09
C THR A 140 13.33 19.67 -3.36
N LEU A 141 12.81 20.39 -4.34
CA LEU A 141 13.64 20.92 -5.41
C LEU A 141 14.78 21.67 -4.71
N PRO A 142 16.04 21.29 -4.94
CA PRO A 142 17.15 22.05 -4.42
C PRO A 142 16.97 23.47 -4.90
N SER A 143 16.83 24.41 -3.95
CA SER A 143 16.74 25.84 -4.24
C SER A 143 17.98 26.17 -5.05
N ARG A 144 17.76 26.47 -6.33
CA ARG A 144 18.81 26.95 -7.23
C ARG A 144 19.43 28.17 -6.57
N PRO A 145 20.75 28.17 -6.27
CA PRO A 145 21.35 29.33 -5.66
C PRO A 145 21.10 30.52 -6.57
N ARG A 146 20.52 31.57 -5.98
CA ARG A 146 20.28 32.85 -6.65
C ARG A 146 21.64 33.39 -7.10
N PRO A 147 21.87 33.67 -8.38
CA PRO A 147 23.11 34.33 -8.78
C PRO A 147 23.16 35.68 -8.09
N THR A 148 24.12 35.89 -7.23
CA THR A 148 24.46 37.23 -6.69
C THR A 148 24.99 38.08 -7.84
N SER A 149 24.15 38.94 -8.36
CA SER A 149 24.58 39.95 -9.30
C SER A 149 25.51 40.94 -8.59
N ARG A 150 26.83 40.75 -8.75
CA ARG A 150 27.77 41.85 -8.56
C ARG A 150 27.61 42.80 -9.74
N PHE A 151 27.05 43.94 -9.44
CA PHE A 151 27.13 45.09 -10.34
C PHE A 151 28.61 45.46 -10.55
N GLY A 152 29.09 45.29 -11.77
CA GLY A 152 30.34 45.89 -12.29
C GLY A 152 29.97 46.59 -13.58
N SER A 153 30.15 47.87 -13.58
CA SER A 153 29.85 48.84 -14.64
C SER A 153 30.58 48.63 -15.97
N PRO A 154 30.31 49.44 -16.99
CA PRO A 154 30.05 49.03 -18.34
C PRO A 154 31.24 49.21 -19.26
N CYS A 155 31.43 48.34 -20.21
CA CYS A 155 32.23 48.63 -21.41
C CYS A 155 31.41 48.29 -22.66
N CYS A 156 31.27 49.33 -23.46
CA CYS A 156 30.70 49.32 -24.79
C CYS A 156 31.34 48.23 -25.68
N GLY A 157 30.52 47.41 -26.29
CA GLY A 157 30.89 46.49 -27.35
C GLY A 157 29.69 46.26 -28.25
N HIS A 158 29.69 46.97 -29.34
CA HIS A 158 28.72 46.89 -30.43
C HIS A 158 28.88 45.54 -31.17
N TRP A 159 27.85 44.69 -31.21
CA TRP A 159 27.78 43.53 -32.09
C TRP A 159 26.56 43.60 -32.99
N PRO A 160 26.73 43.42 -34.32
CA PRO A 160 25.62 43.48 -35.26
C PRO A 160 24.95 42.11 -35.38
N ILE A 161 23.69 42.16 -35.30
CA ILE A 161 22.56 41.59 -36.06
C ILE A 161 22.83 40.31 -36.86
N GLY A 162 21.92 39.38 -36.72
CA GLY A 162 21.48 38.46 -37.74
C GLY A 162 21.54 37.00 -37.35
N LEU A 163 20.45 36.49 -36.88
CA LEU A 163 20.14 35.08 -37.08
C LEU A 163 18.64 34.93 -37.40
N ASP A 164 18.40 34.53 -38.66
CA ASP A 164 17.13 34.13 -39.21
C ASP A 164 16.50 32.98 -38.39
N TRP A 165 15.23 33.13 -38.11
CA TRP A 165 14.39 32.09 -37.53
C TRP A 165 13.78 31.24 -38.66
N PRO A 166 13.91 29.92 -38.66
CA PRO A 166 13.25 29.09 -39.68
C PRO A 166 11.73 29.05 -39.48
N PRO A 167 10.95 28.91 -40.57
CA PRO A 167 9.51 28.99 -40.51
C PRO A 167 8.86 27.75 -39.89
N ALA A 168 7.70 27.99 -39.25
CA ALA A 168 6.83 27.01 -38.63
C ALA A 168 6.39 25.91 -39.62
N PHE A 169 6.37 24.66 -39.09
CA PHE A 169 5.79 23.51 -39.79
C PHE A 169 4.26 23.62 -39.88
N PRO A 170 3.64 23.28 -41.04
CA PRO A 170 2.19 23.27 -41.18
C PRO A 170 1.59 22.03 -40.50
N ALA A 171 0.46 22.22 -39.84
CA ALA A 171 -0.37 21.17 -39.26
C ALA A 171 -1.06 20.36 -40.40
N GLY A 172 -0.84 19.06 -40.43
CA GLY A 172 -1.57 18.11 -41.27
C GLY A 172 -2.69 17.41 -40.46
N PRO A 173 -3.84 17.10 -41.12
CA PRO A 173 -4.98 16.52 -40.42
C PRO A 173 -4.82 15.02 -40.15
N PHE A 174 -5.09 14.59 -38.93
CA PHE A 174 -5.25 13.18 -38.59
C PHE A 174 -6.57 12.65 -39.16
N ARG A 175 -6.51 11.60 -39.96
CA ARG A 175 -7.66 10.76 -40.33
C ARG A 175 -7.68 9.52 -39.47
N TYR A 176 -8.82 9.24 -38.85
CA TYR A 176 -9.16 7.95 -38.26
C TYR A 176 -9.57 6.98 -39.37
N GLY A 177 -9.05 5.76 -39.33
CA GLY A 177 -9.51 4.57 -40.02
C GLY A 177 -9.51 3.42 -39.02
#